data_dc7a2e2370f6f5d2a4060761442bbeba
#
_entry.id   dc7a2e2370f6f5d2a4060761442bbeba
#
_cell.length_a   1.000
_cell.length_b   1.000
_cell.length_c   1.000
_cell.angle_alpha   90.00
_cell.angle_beta   90.00
_cell.angle_gamma   90.00
#
_symmetry.space_group_name_H-M   'P 1'
#
loop_
_entity.id
_entity.type
_entity.pdbx_description
1 polymer ?
#
loop_
_entity_poly.entity_id
_entity_poly.type
_entity_poly.pdbx_seq_one_letter_code
_entity_poly.pdbx_strand_id
1 'polypeptide(L)'
;MARRNSSLGFFGVFGRSADLRELDRALRAVDLHPAAVPEGVKLTIVNLMKDEWPDTEPPTEAYLPIAGLFAYCVVGREPFLSANGDERLADVEARIEAAANGGESLDAQLVLLAIHSRLVSEDVVERFGLSAEGE
;
A
#
# COMPACT_ATOMS: atom_id res chain seq x y z
N MET A 1 -4.63 -9.54 24.53
CA MET A 1 -4.61 -9.88 24.02
C MET A 1 -4.31 -10.14 23.63
N ALA A 2 -4.10 -10.43 23.37
CA ALA A 2 -3.88 -10.84 22.70
C ALA A 2 -4.30 -11.49 22.57
N ARG A 3 -4.82 -11.79 22.82
CA ARG A 3 -5.29 -12.41 22.49
C ARG A 3 -5.46 -12.90 21.90
N ARG A 4 -5.35 -13.03 22.00
CA ARG A 4 -5.48 -13.53 21.05
C ARG A 4 -4.59 -14.21 20.72
N ASN A 5 -4.01 -15.06 21.06
CA ASN A 5 -3.06 -15.40 20.62
C ASN A 5 -2.85 -16.68 20.31
N SER A 6 -2.84 -17.67 20.94
CA SER A 6 -2.30 -18.83 20.51
C SER A 6 -3.28 -19.58 19.72
N SER A 7 -4.25 -20.08 20.26
CA SER A 7 -5.24 -20.56 19.42
C SER A 7 -5.57 -19.47 18.53
N LEU A 8 -5.12 -18.36 18.91
CA LEU A 8 -5.27 -17.25 18.12
C LEU A 8 -4.41 -17.26 16.92
N GLY A 9 -3.36 -18.04 16.88
CA GLY A 9 -2.59 -18.20 15.69
C GLY A 9 -3.43 -18.65 14.54
N PHE A 10 -4.36 -19.56 14.82
CA PHE A 10 -5.25 -20.07 13.80
C PHE A 10 -6.17 -18.97 13.29
N PHE A 11 -6.75 -18.22 14.19
CA PHE A 11 -7.61 -17.11 13.80
C PHE A 11 -6.82 -16.03 13.09
N GLY A 12 -5.58 -15.84 13.49
CA GLY A 12 -4.73 -14.87 12.83
C GLY A 12 -4.52 -15.21 11.36
N VAL A 13 -4.37 -16.50 11.06
CA VAL A 13 -4.22 -16.93 9.68
C VAL A 13 -5.48 -16.61 8.88
N PHE A 14 -6.64 -16.91 9.43
CA PHE A 14 -7.88 -16.58 8.75
C PHE A 14 -8.04 -15.09 8.58
N GLY A 15 -7.68 -14.31 9.61
CA GLY A 15 -7.78 -12.87 9.51
C GLY A 15 -6.89 -12.32 8.42
N ARG A 16 -5.66 -12.84 8.34
CA ARG A 16 -4.75 -12.39 7.30
C ARG A 16 -5.25 -12.75 5.92
N SER A 17 -5.84 -13.94 5.77
CA SER A 17 -6.38 -14.33 4.48
C SER A 17 -7.49 -13.40 4.03
N ALA A 18 -8.35 -13.00 4.96
CA ALA A 18 -9.43 -12.08 4.63
C ALA A 18 -8.87 -10.72 4.26
N ASP A 19 -7.87 -10.25 5.01
CA ASP A 19 -7.26 -8.95 4.72
C ASP A 19 -6.56 -8.98 3.37
N LEU A 20 -5.86 -10.07 3.07
CA LEU A 20 -5.19 -10.18 1.78
C LEU A 20 -6.19 -10.18 0.64
N ARG A 21 -7.34 -10.83 0.83
CA ARG A 21 -8.35 -10.82 -0.21
C ARG A 21 -8.90 -9.42 -0.44
N GLU A 22 -9.08 -8.65 0.65
CA GLU A 22 -9.53 -7.27 0.50
C GLU A 22 -8.49 -6.44 -0.23
N LEU A 23 -7.23 -6.63 0.13
CA LEU A 23 -6.16 -5.89 -0.56
C LEU A 23 -6.10 -6.30 -2.03
N ASP A 24 -6.19 -7.60 -2.32
CA ASP A 24 -6.17 -8.06 -3.71
C ASP A 24 -7.32 -7.47 -4.50
N ARG A 25 -8.50 -7.40 -3.89
CA ARG A 25 -9.65 -6.81 -4.56
C ARG A 25 -9.40 -5.33 -4.86
N ALA A 26 -8.83 -4.61 -3.89
CA ALA A 26 -8.54 -3.20 -4.09
C ALA A 26 -7.46 -2.98 -5.15
N LEU A 27 -6.45 -3.85 -5.17
CA LEU A 27 -5.41 -3.74 -6.20
C LEU A 27 -6.01 -3.93 -7.59
N ARG A 28 -6.91 -4.90 -7.74
CA ARG A 28 -7.56 -5.09 -9.02
C ARG A 28 -8.42 -3.88 -9.41
N ALA A 29 -9.03 -3.25 -8.42
CA ALA A 29 -9.86 -2.09 -8.67
C ALA A 29 -9.06 -0.90 -9.18
N VAL A 30 -7.77 -0.85 -8.90
CA VAL A 30 -6.90 0.22 -9.43
C VAL A 30 -6.03 -0.29 -10.57
N ASP A 31 -6.38 -1.47 -11.10
CA ASP A 31 -5.75 -2.03 -12.29
C ASP A 31 -4.32 -2.48 -12.05
N LEU A 32 -4.06 -3.04 -10.89
CA LEU A 32 -2.77 -3.70 -10.64
C LEU A 32 -3.05 -5.13 -10.24
N HIS A 33 -2.61 -6.07 -11.08
CA HIS A 33 -2.85 -7.47 -10.78
C HIS A 33 -2.13 -7.82 -9.48
N PRO A 34 -2.81 -8.47 -8.53
CA PRO A 34 -2.17 -8.77 -7.24
C PRO A 34 -0.91 -9.61 -7.36
N ALA A 35 -0.78 -10.42 -8.41
CA ALA A 35 0.42 -11.23 -8.58
C ALA A 35 1.65 -10.38 -8.86
N ALA A 36 1.47 -9.12 -9.22
CA ALA A 36 2.61 -8.23 -9.44
C ALA A 36 3.24 -7.79 -8.12
N VAL A 37 2.57 -8.04 -7.00
CA VAL A 37 3.08 -7.66 -5.69
C VAL A 37 3.37 -8.92 -4.91
N PRO A 38 4.62 -9.15 -4.49
CA PRO A 38 4.95 -10.36 -3.72
C PRO A 38 4.12 -10.45 -2.45
N GLU A 39 3.84 -11.69 -2.05
CA GLU A 39 2.97 -11.88 -0.90
C GLU A 39 3.55 -11.27 0.37
N GLY A 40 4.87 -11.34 0.55
CA GLY A 40 5.48 -10.73 1.71
C GLY A 40 5.26 -9.23 1.77
N VAL A 41 5.27 -8.58 0.61
CA VAL A 41 5.01 -7.15 0.55
C VAL A 41 3.54 -6.88 0.89
N LYS A 42 2.63 -7.68 0.36
CA LYS A 42 1.21 -7.50 0.68
C LYS A 42 0.95 -7.71 2.16
N LEU A 43 1.62 -8.69 2.77
CA LEU A 43 1.47 -8.89 4.21
C LEU A 43 1.97 -7.68 4.99
N THR A 44 3.07 -7.08 4.54
CA THR A 44 3.57 -5.88 5.19
C THR A 44 2.57 -4.75 5.09
N ILE A 45 1.95 -4.58 3.92
CA ILE A 45 0.92 -3.55 3.75
C ILE A 45 -0.22 -3.78 4.74
N VAL A 46 -0.69 -5.02 4.84
CA VAL A 46 -1.78 -5.34 5.76
C VAL A 46 -1.38 -5.03 7.19
N ASN A 47 -0.14 -5.36 7.57
CA ASN A 47 0.32 -5.09 8.92
C ASN A 47 0.40 -3.59 9.20
N LEU A 48 0.87 -2.81 8.23
CA LEU A 48 0.90 -1.37 8.39
C LEU A 48 -0.50 -0.80 8.57
N MET A 49 -1.46 -1.33 7.81
CA MET A 49 -2.84 -0.89 7.96
C MET A 49 -3.36 -1.22 9.35
N LYS A 50 -3.06 -2.42 9.84
CA LYS A 50 -3.56 -2.80 11.14
C LYS A 50 -3.01 -1.93 12.26
N ASP A 51 -1.81 -1.40 12.08
CA ASP A 51 -1.26 -0.48 13.06
C ASP A 51 -2.07 0.79 13.15
N GLU A 52 -2.75 1.18 12.07
CA GLU A 52 -3.60 2.38 12.08
C GLU A 52 -4.95 2.11 12.72
N TRP A 53 -5.35 0.86 12.83
CA TRP A 53 -6.61 0.48 13.44
C TRP A 53 -6.34 -0.57 14.51
N PRO A 54 -5.66 -0.18 15.63
CA PRO A 54 -5.20 -1.20 16.58
C PRO A 54 -6.33 -1.92 17.31
N ASP A 55 -7.48 -1.29 17.47
CA ASP A 55 -8.56 -1.87 18.25
C ASP A 55 -9.68 -2.45 17.41
N THR A 56 -9.56 -2.42 16.09
CA THR A 56 -10.64 -2.86 15.24
C THR A 56 -10.05 -3.26 13.88
N GLU A 57 -10.88 -3.82 13.02
CA GLU A 57 -10.43 -4.14 11.67
C GLU A 57 -10.46 -2.89 10.82
N PRO A 58 -9.53 -2.75 9.88
CA PRO A 58 -9.63 -1.63 8.95
C PRO A 58 -10.93 -1.73 8.17
N PRO A 59 -11.61 -0.60 7.96
CA PRO A 59 -12.84 -0.66 7.16
C PRO A 59 -12.52 -1.03 5.72
N THR A 60 -13.48 -1.67 5.06
CA THR A 60 -13.28 -2.13 3.70
C THR A 60 -12.84 -0.99 2.78
N GLU A 61 -13.43 0.18 2.96
CA GLU A 61 -13.12 1.30 2.07
C GLU A 61 -11.72 1.87 2.30
N ALA A 62 -11.04 1.47 3.37
CA ALA A 62 -9.67 1.94 3.58
C ALA A 62 -8.68 1.29 2.64
N TYR A 63 -9.01 0.13 2.08
CA TYR A 63 -8.08 -0.59 1.22
C TYR A 63 -7.87 0.09 -0.13
N LEU A 64 -8.90 0.74 -0.68
CA LEU A 64 -8.78 1.32 -2.00
C LEU A 64 -7.74 2.43 -2.07
N PRO A 65 -7.73 3.41 -1.16
CA PRO A 65 -6.68 4.43 -1.19
C PRO A 65 -5.28 3.85 -1.01
N ILE A 66 -5.16 2.84 -0.17
CA ILE A 66 -3.88 2.17 0.06
C ILE A 66 -3.40 1.52 -1.23
N ALA A 67 -4.29 0.77 -1.88
CA ALA A 67 -3.93 0.09 -3.13
C ALA A 67 -3.62 1.10 -4.22
N GLY A 68 -4.34 2.21 -4.25
CA GLY A 68 -4.10 3.24 -5.26
C GLY A 68 -2.72 3.84 -5.15
N LEU A 69 -2.33 4.18 -3.93
CA LEU A 69 -1.00 4.75 -3.72
C LEU A 69 0.09 3.75 -4.13
N PHE A 70 -0.06 2.52 -3.69
CA PHE A 70 0.95 1.51 -3.97
C PHE A 70 0.99 1.20 -5.47
N ALA A 71 -0.18 1.12 -6.11
CA ALA A 71 -0.23 0.84 -7.55
C ALA A 71 0.47 1.95 -8.34
N TYR A 72 0.24 3.22 -7.95
CA TYR A 72 0.92 4.32 -8.62
C TYR A 72 2.44 4.15 -8.50
N CYS A 73 2.92 3.81 -7.31
CA CYS A 73 4.35 3.62 -7.11
C CYS A 73 4.90 2.53 -8.02
N VAL A 74 4.14 1.48 -8.22
CA VAL A 74 4.62 0.35 -9.00
C VAL A 74 4.56 0.60 -10.49
N VAL A 75 3.45 1.12 -10.99
CA VAL A 75 3.28 1.24 -12.45
C VAL A 75 3.71 2.58 -13.00
N GLY A 76 3.76 3.61 -12.18
CA GLY A 76 4.14 4.93 -12.65
C GLY A 76 2.96 5.75 -13.09
N ARG A 77 3.25 6.98 -13.52
CA ARG A 77 2.20 7.97 -13.77
C ARG A 77 1.30 7.62 -14.94
N GLU A 78 1.87 7.32 -16.09
CA GLU A 78 1.04 7.14 -17.29
C GLU A 78 0.12 5.94 -17.21
N PRO A 79 0.60 4.76 -16.82
CA PRO A 79 -0.33 3.64 -16.68
C PRO A 79 -1.39 3.88 -15.62
N PHE A 80 -1.00 4.53 -14.52
CA PHE A 80 -1.98 4.81 -13.46
C PHE A 80 -3.04 5.78 -13.96
N LEU A 81 -2.64 6.82 -14.65
CA LEU A 81 -3.57 7.80 -15.22
C LEU A 81 -4.53 7.13 -16.18
N SER A 82 -3.98 6.30 -17.06
CA SER A 82 -4.80 5.63 -18.07
C SER A 82 -5.87 4.76 -17.44
N ALA A 83 -5.52 4.08 -16.35
CA ALA A 83 -6.44 3.15 -15.72
C ALA A 83 -7.38 3.81 -14.73
N ASN A 84 -6.94 4.89 -14.07
CA ASN A 84 -7.66 5.42 -12.92
C ASN A 84 -8.20 6.85 -13.08
N GLY A 85 -7.70 7.59 -14.05
CA GLY A 85 -8.24 8.91 -14.33
C GLY A 85 -7.52 10.03 -13.60
N ASP A 86 -7.87 11.26 -13.99
CA ASP A 86 -7.18 12.46 -13.53
C ASP A 86 -7.35 12.73 -12.04
N GLU A 87 -8.54 12.52 -11.52
CA GLU A 87 -8.78 12.84 -10.13
C GLU A 87 -8.00 11.93 -9.20
N ARG A 88 -7.99 10.64 -9.50
CA ARG A 88 -7.24 9.71 -8.67
C ARG A 88 -5.74 9.97 -8.80
N LEU A 89 -5.30 10.32 -10.00
CA LEU A 89 -3.89 10.65 -10.19
C LEU A 89 -3.49 11.85 -9.36
N ALA A 90 -4.27 12.92 -9.41
CA ALA A 90 -3.95 14.12 -8.65
C ALA A 90 -3.91 13.85 -7.16
N ASP A 91 -4.87 13.06 -6.68
CA ASP A 91 -4.92 12.72 -5.27
C ASP A 91 -3.69 11.93 -4.83
N VAL A 92 -3.33 10.92 -5.61
CA VAL A 92 -2.19 10.08 -5.26
C VAL A 92 -0.90 10.89 -5.31
N GLU A 93 -0.74 11.73 -6.32
CA GLU A 93 0.49 12.51 -6.43
C GLU A 93 0.63 13.50 -5.28
N ALA A 94 -0.47 14.10 -4.84
CA ALA A 94 -0.42 14.98 -3.69
C ALA A 94 -0.02 14.22 -2.43
N ARG A 95 -0.52 12.99 -2.27
CA ARG A 95 -0.18 12.18 -1.12
C ARG A 95 1.29 11.79 -1.11
N ILE A 96 1.84 11.45 -2.28
CA ILE A 96 3.25 11.07 -2.35
C ILE A 96 4.12 12.27 -2.07
N GLU A 97 3.74 13.43 -2.59
CA GLU A 97 4.52 14.63 -2.34
C GLU A 97 4.56 14.93 -0.85
N ALA A 98 3.41 14.81 -0.17
CA ALA A 98 3.36 15.01 1.26
C ALA A 98 4.22 13.99 1.99
N ALA A 99 4.18 12.74 1.54
CA ALA A 99 4.96 11.69 2.18
C ALA A 99 6.45 11.92 1.98
N ALA A 100 6.85 12.43 0.82
CA ALA A 100 8.26 12.65 0.53
C ALA A 100 8.84 13.78 1.38
N ASN A 101 7.98 14.65 1.89
CA ASN A 101 8.46 15.73 2.74
C ASN A 101 8.73 15.30 4.17
N GLY A 102 8.60 14.02 4.45
CA GLY A 102 8.96 13.48 5.73
C GLY A 102 7.77 13.06 6.55
N GLY A 103 8.06 12.54 7.73
CA GLY A 103 7.01 12.09 8.60
C GLY A 103 6.91 10.58 8.64
N GLU A 104 5.98 10.13 9.48
CA GLU A 104 5.80 8.71 9.68
C GLU A 104 4.39 8.26 9.35
N SER A 105 3.76 8.98 8.42
CA SER A 105 2.40 8.63 8.02
C SER A 105 2.36 7.26 7.35
N LEU A 106 1.17 6.70 7.28
CA LEU A 106 1.01 5.44 6.58
C LEU A 106 1.45 5.58 5.13
N ASP A 107 1.11 6.69 4.49
CA ASP A 107 1.54 6.92 3.10
C ASP A 107 3.05 6.89 2.98
N ALA A 108 3.76 7.53 3.91
CA ALA A 108 5.22 7.53 3.87
C ALA A 108 5.77 6.11 4.02
N GLN A 109 5.16 5.32 4.90
CA GLN A 109 5.61 3.95 5.08
C GLN A 109 5.36 3.09 3.85
N LEU A 110 4.25 3.34 3.15
CA LEU A 110 3.96 2.61 1.92
C LEU A 110 4.95 2.96 0.81
N VAL A 111 5.29 4.24 0.69
CA VAL A 111 6.28 4.66 -0.30
C VAL A 111 7.62 4.01 0.00
N LEU A 112 8.04 4.01 1.27
CA LEU A 112 9.29 3.37 1.65
C LEU A 112 9.27 1.87 1.34
N LEU A 113 8.14 1.24 1.57
CA LEU A 113 8.01 -0.18 1.28
C LEU A 113 8.20 -0.43 -0.22
N ALA A 114 7.60 0.40 -1.06
CA ALA A 114 7.76 0.25 -2.50
C ALA A 114 9.21 0.41 -2.91
N ILE A 115 9.91 1.37 -2.30
CA ILE A 115 11.32 1.60 -2.60
C ILE A 115 12.16 0.41 -2.17
N HIS A 116 11.99 -0.03 -0.92
CA HIS A 116 12.83 -1.08 -0.37
C HIS A 116 12.58 -2.44 -1.01
N SER A 117 11.37 -2.68 -1.49
CA SER A 117 11.06 -3.92 -2.18
C SER A 117 11.43 -3.86 -3.65
N ARG A 118 11.91 -2.71 -4.11
CA ARG A 118 12.35 -2.49 -5.49
C ARG A 118 11.21 -2.63 -6.48
N LEU A 119 10.01 -2.30 -6.03
CA LEU A 119 8.84 -2.32 -6.90
C LEU A 119 8.53 -0.95 -7.46
N VAL A 120 9.10 0.12 -6.90
CA VAL A 120 8.78 1.46 -7.34
C VAL A 120 9.34 1.71 -8.74
N SER A 121 8.55 2.36 -9.59
CA SER A 121 9.00 2.66 -10.94
C SER A 121 9.99 3.80 -10.93
N GLU A 122 10.89 3.82 -11.92
CA GLU A 122 11.88 4.89 -12.02
C GLU A 122 11.22 6.24 -12.24
N ASP A 123 10.10 6.24 -12.95
CA ASP A 123 9.36 7.47 -13.20
C ASP A 123 8.97 8.14 -11.88
N VAL A 124 8.49 7.36 -10.94
CA VAL A 124 8.06 7.90 -9.66
C VAL A 124 9.26 8.35 -8.84
N VAL A 125 10.34 7.56 -8.87
CA VAL A 125 11.56 7.93 -8.17
C VAL A 125 12.06 9.30 -8.65
N GLU A 126 12.12 9.49 -9.95
CA GLU A 126 12.64 10.73 -10.50
C GLU A 126 11.69 11.89 -10.24
N ARG A 127 10.39 11.64 -10.40
CA ARG A 127 9.42 12.71 -10.29
C ARG A 127 9.38 13.31 -8.89
N PHE A 128 9.55 12.48 -7.87
CA PHE A 128 9.46 12.95 -6.49
C PHE A 128 10.79 12.98 -5.77
N GLY A 129 11.88 12.68 -6.46
CA GLY A 129 13.20 12.69 -5.84
C GLY A 129 13.34 11.68 -4.72
N LEU A 130 12.81 10.51 -4.89
CA LEU A 130 12.83 9.49 -3.83
C LEU A 130 14.14 8.74 -3.83
N SER A 131 14.53 8.26 -2.65
CA SER A 131 15.76 7.50 -2.54
C SER A 131 15.77 6.67 -1.28
N ALA A 132 16.07 5.40 -1.42
CA ALA A 132 16.15 4.51 -0.27
C ALA A 132 17.35 4.81 0.58
N GLU A 133 18.40 5.38 -0.05
CA GLU A 133 19.55 5.68 0.69
C GLU A 133 19.59 7.03 1.12
N GLY A 134 18.95 7.91 0.48
CA GLY A 134 19.01 9.25 0.82
C GLY A 134 18.44 9.48 2.11
N GLU A 135 18.13 8.57 2.48
CA GLU A 135 17.75 8.62 3.49
C GLU A 135 18.10 9.03 4.19
#